data_75cd68cb27670d6ccc1c0c5d4203a4bc
#
_entry.id   75cd68cb27670d6ccc1c0c5d4203a4bc
#
_cell.length_a   1.000
_cell.length_b   1.000
_cell.length_c   1.000
_cell.angle_alpha   90.00
_cell.angle_beta   90.00
_cell.angle_gamma   90.00
#
_symmetry.space_group_name_H-M   'P 1'
#
loop_
_entity.id
_entity.type
_entity.pdbx_description
1 polymer ?
#
loop_
_entity_poly.entity_id
_entity_poly.type
_entity_poly.pdbx_seq_one_letter_code
_entity_poly.pdbx_strand_id
1 'polypeptide(L)'
;MKATIHEGHFATLPNGIRLHYASAGERGKPLLLFLHGFPEFWYAWYEQLQTFGTSYFAVAPDLRGFNLSDQPTNVSDYKPKLLTQDVEQLIAHLGYENCILVAHDWGGASAWNVAIGQPQLVERLI
;
A
#
# COMPACT_ATOMS: atom_id res chain seq x y z
N MET A 1 -7.27 -23.08 -0.11
CA MET A 1 -7.70 -22.30 -1.31
C MET A 1 -6.90 -21.02 -1.40
N LYS A 2 -6.61 -20.56 -2.60
CA LYS A 2 -5.86 -19.30 -2.81
C LYS A 2 -6.69 -18.34 -3.63
N ALA A 3 -6.59 -17.05 -3.31
CA ALA A 3 -7.25 -16.00 -4.09
C ALA A 3 -6.44 -15.68 -5.34
N THR A 4 -7.13 -15.27 -6.39
CA THR A 4 -6.50 -14.82 -7.63
C THR A 4 -5.93 -13.42 -7.43
N ILE A 5 -4.70 -13.21 -7.89
CA ILE A 5 -4.07 -11.89 -7.87
C ILE A 5 -4.41 -11.14 -9.15
N HIS A 6 -4.83 -9.90 -8.99
CA HIS A 6 -5.06 -8.96 -10.08
C HIS A 6 -4.04 -7.83 -9.98
N GLU A 7 -3.22 -7.65 -11.01
CA GLU A 7 -2.25 -6.57 -11.07
C GLU A 7 -2.64 -5.56 -12.15
N GLY A 8 -1.87 -4.50 -12.29
CA GLY A 8 -2.13 -3.49 -13.31
C GLY A 8 -3.20 -2.47 -12.90
N HIS A 9 -3.50 -2.36 -11.62
CA HIS A 9 -4.36 -1.30 -11.11
C HIS A 9 -3.54 -0.03 -10.85
N PHE A 10 -4.11 1.12 -11.16
CA PHE A 10 -3.45 2.39 -10.92
C PHE A 10 -4.37 3.30 -10.10
N ALA A 11 -3.81 3.91 -9.07
CA ALA A 11 -4.47 4.91 -8.25
C ALA A 11 -3.79 6.26 -8.50
N THR A 12 -4.51 7.22 -9.06
CA THR A 12 -4.04 8.61 -9.15
C THR A 12 -4.47 9.32 -7.89
N LEU A 13 -3.51 9.68 -7.06
CA LEU A 13 -3.76 10.25 -5.74
C LEU A 13 -3.99 11.77 -5.84
N PRO A 14 -4.68 12.38 -4.86
CA PRO A 14 -4.88 13.82 -4.84
C PRO A 14 -3.59 14.65 -4.94
N ASN A 15 -2.47 14.11 -4.43
CA ASN A 15 -1.17 14.78 -4.53
C ASN A 15 -0.53 14.67 -5.93
N GLY A 16 -1.20 14.07 -6.90
CA GLY A 16 -0.73 13.94 -8.28
C GLY A 16 0.12 12.71 -8.56
N ILE A 17 0.48 11.94 -7.55
CA ILE A 17 1.25 10.70 -7.73
C ILE A 17 0.32 9.57 -8.16
N ARG A 18 0.79 8.78 -9.12
CA ARG A 18 0.10 7.56 -9.55
C ARG A 18 0.84 6.36 -9.03
N LEU A 19 0.14 5.53 -8.25
CA LEU A 19 0.68 4.28 -7.73
C LEU A 19 0.05 3.10 -8.47
N HIS A 20 0.90 2.17 -8.87
CA HIS A 20 0.46 0.84 -9.32
C HIS A 20 0.25 -0.03 -8.10
N TYR A 21 -0.76 -0.90 -8.14
CA TYR A 21 -0.95 -1.89 -7.08
C TYR A 21 -1.50 -3.20 -7.63
N ALA A 22 -1.23 -4.27 -6.89
CA ALA A 22 -1.84 -5.57 -7.09
C ALA A 22 -2.82 -5.84 -5.96
N SER A 23 -3.84 -6.63 -6.22
CA SER A 23 -4.85 -6.96 -5.23
C SER A 23 -5.31 -8.40 -5.34
N ALA A 24 -5.87 -8.90 -4.25
CA ALA A 24 -6.56 -10.19 -4.20
C ALA A 24 -7.71 -10.08 -3.22
N GLY A 25 -8.79 -10.82 -3.49
CA GLY A 25 -9.97 -10.78 -2.64
C GLY A 25 -10.98 -9.73 -3.07
N GLU A 26 -12.04 -9.63 -2.30
CA GLU A 26 -13.19 -8.81 -2.66
C GLU A 26 -13.18 -7.46 -1.93
N ARG A 27 -13.43 -6.41 -2.70
CA ARG A 27 -13.68 -5.07 -2.15
C ARG A 27 -14.93 -5.15 -1.26
N GLY A 28 -14.87 -4.47 -0.12
CA GLY A 28 -15.93 -4.54 0.89
C GLY A 28 -15.54 -5.39 2.10
N LYS A 29 -14.63 -6.34 1.94
CA LYS A 29 -14.00 -7.01 3.08
C LYS A 29 -12.94 -6.09 3.69
N PRO A 30 -12.52 -6.34 4.96
CA PRO A 30 -11.52 -5.48 5.58
C PRO A 30 -10.26 -5.35 4.73
N LEU A 31 -9.73 -4.15 4.62
CA LEU A 31 -8.52 -3.86 3.85
C LEU A 31 -7.29 -4.32 4.60
N LEU A 32 -6.51 -5.16 3.94
CA LEU A 32 -5.20 -5.61 4.40
C LEU A 32 -4.17 -5.05 3.43
N LEU A 33 -3.41 -4.06 3.85
CA LEU A 33 -2.51 -3.30 3.00
C LEU A 33 -1.06 -3.65 3.32
N PHE A 34 -0.33 -4.08 2.29
CA PHE A 34 1.06 -4.54 2.41
C PHE A 34 2.02 -3.54 1.79
N LEU A 35 2.97 -3.05 2.57
CA LEU A 35 3.99 -2.10 2.11
C LEU A 35 5.36 -2.79 2.06
N HIS A 36 5.96 -2.81 0.87
CA HIS A 36 7.25 -3.46 0.64
C HIS A 36 8.43 -2.62 1.13
N GLY A 37 9.60 -3.24 1.19
CA GLY A 37 10.85 -2.60 1.53
C GLY A 37 11.71 -2.25 0.32
N PHE A 38 12.95 -1.84 0.57
CA PHE A 38 13.94 -1.50 -0.45
C PHE A 38 14.91 -2.68 -0.63
N PRO A 39 15.24 -3.07 -1.84
CA PRO A 39 14.72 -2.65 -3.15
C PRO A 39 13.71 -3.69 -3.66
N GLU A 40 12.47 -3.52 -3.30
CA GLU A 40 11.40 -4.46 -3.61
C GLU A 40 10.26 -3.78 -4.38
N PHE A 41 9.17 -4.51 -4.56
CA PHE A 41 7.91 -4.02 -5.14
C PHE A 41 6.79 -4.96 -4.69
N TRP A 42 5.57 -4.77 -5.20
CA TRP A 42 4.40 -5.51 -4.72
C TRP A 42 4.60 -7.04 -4.68
N TYR A 43 5.41 -7.56 -5.57
CA TYR A 43 5.65 -9.00 -5.72
C TYR A 43 6.24 -9.64 -4.45
N ALA A 44 6.90 -8.86 -3.60
CA ALA A 44 7.38 -9.33 -2.31
C ALA A 44 6.25 -9.93 -1.46
N TRP A 45 5.01 -9.51 -1.72
CA TRP A 45 3.82 -9.95 -0.99
C TRP A 45 2.95 -10.94 -1.77
N TYR A 46 3.49 -11.54 -2.83
CA TYR A 46 2.73 -12.42 -3.73
C TYR A 46 1.99 -13.53 -2.97
N GLU A 47 2.70 -14.26 -2.12
CA GLU A 47 2.10 -15.38 -1.39
C GLU A 47 1.07 -14.90 -0.36
N GLN A 48 1.34 -13.79 0.30
CA GLN A 48 0.42 -13.21 1.27
C GLN A 48 -0.87 -12.74 0.60
N LEU A 49 -0.76 -12.15 -0.58
CA LEU A 49 -1.94 -11.75 -1.35
C LEU A 49 -2.83 -12.95 -1.66
N GLN A 50 -2.23 -14.05 -2.12
CA GLN A 50 -2.98 -15.26 -2.43
C GLN A 50 -3.68 -15.84 -1.21
N THR A 51 -2.96 -15.90 -0.10
CA THR A 51 -3.46 -16.52 1.13
C THR A 51 -4.53 -15.66 1.80
N PHE A 52 -4.25 -14.39 2.00
CA PHE A 52 -5.13 -13.50 2.75
C PHE A 52 -6.27 -12.92 1.92
N GLY A 53 -6.15 -12.93 0.59
CA GLY A 53 -7.23 -12.51 -0.28
C GLY A 53 -8.48 -13.37 -0.17
N THR A 54 -8.40 -14.55 0.45
CA THR A 54 -9.57 -15.38 0.70
C THR A 54 -10.48 -14.79 1.78
N SER A 55 -9.96 -13.95 2.67
CA SER A 55 -10.70 -13.41 3.81
C SER A 55 -10.68 -11.87 3.88
N TYR A 56 -9.77 -11.22 3.15
CA TYR A 56 -9.58 -9.78 3.17
C TYR A 56 -9.55 -9.23 1.75
N PHE A 57 -9.74 -7.93 1.63
CA PHE A 57 -9.33 -7.23 0.42
C PHE A 57 -7.85 -6.91 0.60
N ALA A 58 -6.98 -7.75 0.04
CA ALA A 58 -5.53 -7.66 0.19
C ALA A 58 -4.94 -6.83 -0.94
N VAL A 59 -4.21 -5.78 -0.61
CA VAL A 59 -3.64 -4.83 -1.59
C VAL A 59 -2.16 -4.64 -1.31
N ALA A 60 -1.35 -4.66 -2.36
CA ALA A 60 0.08 -4.39 -2.28
C ALA A 60 0.45 -3.37 -3.36
N PRO A 61 0.69 -2.11 -2.99
CA PRO A 61 1.16 -1.11 -3.95
C PRO A 61 2.65 -1.25 -4.22
N ASP A 62 3.08 -0.77 -5.37
CA ASP A 62 4.46 -0.34 -5.57
C ASP A 62 4.56 1.04 -4.95
N LEU A 63 5.45 1.22 -3.99
CA LEU A 63 5.64 2.52 -3.36
C LEU A 63 6.26 3.51 -4.35
N ARG A 64 6.10 4.81 -4.07
CA ARG A 64 6.69 5.87 -4.89
C ARG A 64 8.16 5.57 -5.18
N GLY A 65 8.54 5.63 -6.43
CA GLY A 65 9.91 5.36 -6.88
C GLY A 65 10.19 3.92 -7.29
N PHE A 66 9.21 3.02 -7.16
CA PHE A 66 9.41 1.61 -7.43
C PHE A 66 8.51 1.11 -8.55
N ASN A 67 9.07 0.21 -9.35
CA ASN A 67 8.40 -0.56 -10.40
C ASN A 67 7.51 0.32 -11.29
N LEU A 68 6.20 0.10 -11.29
CA LEU A 68 5.26 0.78 -12.19
C LEU A 68 4.63 2.04 -11.59
N SER A 69 4.92 2.35 -10.34
CA SER A 69 4.50 3.61 -9.73
C SER A 69 5.33 4.77 -10.23
N ASP A 70 4.83 5.99 -10.08
CA ASP A 70 5.58 7.19 -10.46
C ASP A 70 6.93 7.25 -9.78
N GLN A 71 7.93 7.70 -10.54
CA GLN A 71 9.33 7.77 -10.10
C GLN A 71 9.87 9.18 -10.30
N PRO A 72 9.45 10.15 -9.47
CA PRO A 72 9.98 11.50 -9.53
C PRO A 72 11.51 11.51 -9.43
N THR A 73 12.16 12.47 -10.09
CA THR A 73 13.62 12.50 -10.19
C THR A 73 14.31 13.32 -9.11
N ASN A 74 13.57 14.21 -8.44
CA ASN A 74 14.16 15.06 -7.39
C ASN A 74 14.19 14.32 -6.06
N VAL A 75 15.30 14.42 -5.35
CA VAL A 75 15.44 13.82 -4.02
C VAL A 75 14.37 14.35 -3.06
N SER A 76 14.03 15.63 -3.18
CA SER A 76 13.00 16.26 -2.35
C SER A 76 11.61 15.66 -2.51
N ASP A 77 11.36 14.94 -3.62
CA ASP A 77 10.09 14.25 -3.85
C ASP A 77 9.93 12.96 -3.04
N TYR A 78 10.97 12.58 -2.30
CA TYR A 78 10.97 11.35 -1.49
C TYR A 78 11.05 11.61 0.01
N LYS A 79 10.65 12.79 0.45
CA LYS A 79 10.60 13.10 1.89
C LYS A 79 9.64 12.15 2.60
N PRO A 80 9.96 11.74 3.83
CA PRO A 80 9.11 10.83 4.59
C PRO A 80 7.64 11.27 4.66
N LYS A 81 7.40 12.57 4.79
CA LYS A 81 6.04 13.12 4.81
C LYS A 81 5.28 12.80 3.53
N LEU A 82 5.93 12.90 2.37
CA LEU A 82 5.29 12.63 1.08
C LEU A 82 5.01 11.15 0.90
N LEU A 83 5.95 10.30 1.31
CA LEU A 83 5.77 8.85 1.24
C LEU A 83 4.62 8.40 2.14
N THR A 84 4.51 9.01 3.31
CA THR A 84 3.42 8.76 4.25
C THR A 84 2.07 9.19 3.67
N GLN A 85 2.01 10.37 3.04
CA GLN A 85 0.81 10.86 2.38
C GLN A 85 0.33 9.90 1.28
N ASP A 86 1.24 9.30 0.53
CA ASP A 86 0.86 8.35 -0.51
C ASP A 86 0.05 7.19 0.08
N VAL A 87 0.48 6.66 1.20
CA VAL A 87 -0.22 5.56 1.88
C VAL A 87 -1.59 6.01 2.37
N GLU A 88 -1.64 7.16 3.03
CA GLU A 88 -2.90 7.72 3.54
C GLU A 88 -3.90 7.95 2.42
N GLN A 89 -3.46 8.54 1.32
CA GLN A 89 -4.31 8.83 0.18
C GLN A 89 -4.72 7.56 -0.57
N LEU A 90 -3.86 6.54 -0.60
CA LEU A 90 -4.22 5.25 -1.19
C LEU A 90 -5.36 4.58 -0.41
N ILE A 91 -5.30 4.58 0.92
CA ILE A 91 -6.37 4.02 1.75
C ILE A 91 -7.71 4.67 1.41
N ALA A 92 -7.73 6.00 1.34
CA ALA A 92 -8.92 6.76 0.97
C ALA A 92 -9.37 6.46 -0.47
N HIS A 93 -8.43 6.39 -1.42
CA HIS A 93 -8.72 6.07 -2.81
C HIS A 93 -9.40 4.71 -2.95
N LEU A 94 -8.97 3.73 -2.15
CA LEU A 94 -9.57 2.40 -2.15
C LEU A 94 -10.97 2.38 -1.52
N GLY A 95 -11.41 3.48 -0.92
CA GLY A 95 -12.75 3.61 -0.33
C GLY A 95 -12.84 3.13 1.12
N TYR A 96 -11.72 3.11 1.82
CA TYR A 96 -11.66 2.64 3.21
C TYR A 96 -11.36 3.77 4.18
N GLU A 97 -11.93 3.69 5.38
CA GLU A 97 -11.65 4.63 6.47
C GLU A 97 -10.48 4.16 7.34
N ASN A 98 -10.21 2.86 7.33
CA ASN A 98 -9.08 2.28 8.06
C ASN A 98 -8.65 0.96 7.40
N CYS A 99 -7.53 0.43 7.89
CA CYS A 99 -6.98 -0.82 7.36
C CYS A 99 -6.14 -1.53 8.41
N ILE A 100 -5.84 -2.79 8.12
CA ILE A 100 -4.75 -3.52 8.77
C ILE A 100 -3.53 -3.28 7.90
N LEU A 101 -2.48 -2.71 8.48
CA LEU A 101 -1.29 -2.29 7.76
C LEU A 101 -0.13 -3.22 8.08
N VAL A 102 0.38 -3.90 7.06
CA VAL A 102 1.50 -4.84 7.16
C VAL A 102 2.66 -4.24 6.38
N ALA A 103 3.83 -4.17 7.00
CA ALA A 103 4.95 -3.49 6.37
C ALA A 103 6.28 -4.13 6.72
N HIS A 104 7.26 -3.89 5.86
CA HIS A 104 8.62 -4.40 6.02
C HIS A 104 9.61 -3.33 5.57
N ASP A 105 10.70 -3.16 6.33
CA ASP A 105 11.84 -2.33 5.98
C ASP A 105 11.41 -0.85 5.76
N TRP A 106 11.67 -0.27 4.60
CA TRP A 106 11.28 1.12 4.28
C TRP A 106 9.77 1.32 4.30
N GLY A 107 9.00 0.29 3.91
CA GLY A 107 7.55 0.34 4.06
C GLY A 107 7.14 0.45 5.51
N GLY A 108 7.91 -0.16 6.42
CA GLY A 108 7.70 -0.06 7.86
C GLY A 108 7.83 1.37 8.38
N ALA A 109 8.79 2.13 7.87
CA ALA A 109 8.94 3.54 8.24
C ALA A 109 7.70 4.36 7.88
N SER A 110 7.18 4.17 6.67
CA SER A 110 5.94 4.84 6.24
C SER A 110 4.75 4.39 7.08
N ALA A 111 4.66 3.10 7.37
CA ALA A 111 3.57 2.54 8.17
C ALA A 111 3.54 3.13 9.59
N TRP A 112 4.70 3.22 10.24
CA TRP A 112 4.81 3.86 11.55
C TRP A 112 4.37 5.31 11.50
N ASN A 113 4.79 6.05 10.46
CA ASN A 113 4.42 7.45 10.32
C ASN A 113 2.91 7.63 10.12
N VAL A 114 2.27 6.75 9.37
CA VAL A 114 0.81 6.76 9.23
C VAL A 114 0.14 6.50 10.58
N ALA A 115 0.58 5.46 11.29
CA ALA A 115 -0.02 5.08 12.57
C ALA A 115 0.14 6.18 13.64
N ILE A 116 1.26 6.88 13.64
CA ILE A 116 1.51 7.98 14.60
C ILE A 116 0.70 9.22 14.22
N GLY A 117 0.73 9.61 12.94
CA GLY A 117 0.12 10.85 12.48
C GLY A 117 -1.39 10.75 12.26
N GLN A 118 -1.89 9.58 11.85
CA GLN A 118 -3.29 9.35 11.53
C GLN A 118 -3.74 8.00 12.12
N PRO A 119 -3.75 7.87 13.46
CA PRO A 119 -4.02 6.58 14.10
C PRO A 119 -5.39 5.98 13.74
N GLN A 120 -6.35 6.82 13.37
CA GLN A 120 -7.67 6.34 12.98
C GLN A 120 -7.66 5.54 11.67
N LEU A 121 -6.63 5.70 10.84
CA LEU A 121 -6.49 4.96 9.58
C LEU A 121 -5.96 3.55 9.80
N VAL A 122 -5.37 3.25 10.94
CA VAL A 122 -4.69 1.99 11.19
C VAL A 122 -5.36 1.26 12.33
N GLU A 123 -6.12 0.22 11.99
CA GLU A 123 -6.74 -0.65 12.98
C GLU A 123 -5.69 -1.52 13.67
N ARG A 124 -4.77 -2.07 12.90
CA ARG A 124 -3.63 -2.87 13.37
C ARG A 124 -2.41 -2.59 12.52
N LEU A 125 -1.26 -2.58 13.16
CA LEU A 125 0.05 -2.44 12.50
C LEU A 125 0.86 -3.72 12.76
N ILE A 126 1.34 -4.33 11.69
CA ILE A 126 2.11 -5.56 11.76
C ILE A 126 3.46 -5.38 11.07
#